data_7532df80fe317badc116fa164cd76445
#
_entry.id   7532df80fe317badc116fa164cd76445
#
_cell.length_a   1.000
_cell.length_b   1.000
_cell.length_c   1.000
_cell.angle_alpha   90.00
_cell.angle_beta   90.00
_cell.angle_gamma   90.00
#
_symmetry.space_group_name_H-M   'P 1'
#
loop_
_entity.id
_entity.type
_entity.pdbx_description
1 polymer ?
#
loop_
_entity_poly.entity_id
_entity_poly.type
_entity_poly.pdbx_seq_one_letter_code
_entity_poly.pdbx_strand_id
1 'polypeptide(L)'
;LNAAERIGPAMLSIYPKQYRSLLSVRDTQVAIKAIKDWFEVSLAQELNLTRVSAPLFVRPETGLNGNLNGVERPVTFTVKGLGERQCEVVQSLAKWKRFALKKYSFHPGEGLYTDMNAVRRDEELDNLHSIYVDQWDWEAIIDRKDRNLWTLMGYVRKIYKALKQTERRLIQAFPVLETYLLDRISFITSQELEDAYPELTPRERENVHARKKGAICIMQIGGPLRSG
;
A
#
# COMPACT_ATOMS: atom_id res chain seq x y z
N LEU A 1 -37.26 -19.21 1.64
CA LEU A 1 -36.54 -18.39 2.61
C LEU A 1 -35.73 -17.35 1.84
N ASN A 2 -36.23 -16.12 1.86
CA ASN A 2 -35.65 -14.97 1.14
C ASN A 2 -34.22 -14.67 1.61
N ALA A 3 -33.26 -14.76 0.69
CA ALA A 3 -31.85 -14.40 0.89
C ALA A 3 -31.62 -12.87 0.93
N ALA A 4 -32.68 -12.05 1.01
CA ALA A 4 -32.62 -10.58 0.92
C ALA A 4 -32.55 -9.85 2.28
N GLU A 5 -32.52 -10.53 3.40
CA GLU A 5 -32.74 -9.88 4.71
C GLU A 5 -31.55 -9.86 5.68
N ARG A 6 -30.31 -9.94 5.24
CA ARG A 6 -29.15 -9.66 6.10
C ARG A 6 -27.98 -9.04 5.35
N ILE A 7 -28.24 -8.01 4.57
CA ILE A 7 -27.14 -7.10 4.16
C ILE A 7 -27.19 -5.95 5.19
N GLY A 8 -26.18 -5.88 6.05
CA GLY A 8 -25.95 -4.75 6.95
C GLY A 8 -25.92 -3.41 6.19
N PRO A 9 -25.70 -2.26 6.86
CA PRO A 9 -25.81 -0.95 6.27
C PRO A 9 -25.14 -0.91 4.90
N ALA A 10 -25.89 -0.48 3.90
CA ALA A 10 -25.54 -0.56 2.47
C ALA A 10 -24.08 -0.21 2.22
N MET A 11 -23.35 -1.12 1.57
CA MET A 11 -22.02 -0.81 1.06
C MET A 11 -22.09 0.52 0.30
N LEU A 12 -21.36 1.53 0.75
CA LEU A 12 -21.31 2.86 0.16
C LEU A 12 -20.49 2.89 -1.17
N SER A 13 -20.44 1.79 -1.87
CA SER A 13 -19.83 1.73 -3.20
C SER A 13 -20.64 2.55 -4.19
N ILE A 14 -20.06 3.62 -4.70
CA ILE A 14 -20.68 4.49 -5.69
C ILE A 14 -20.28 3.99 -7.08
N TYR A 15 -21.29 3.57 -7.85
CA TYR A 15 -21.12 3.23 -9.27
C TYR A 15 -21.58 4.42 -10.12
N PRO A 16 -20.65 5.14 -10.80
CA PRO A 16 -21.03 6.22 -11.69
C PRO A 16 -21.96 5.67 -12.81
N LYS A 17 -23.14 6.25 -12.96
CA LYS A 17 -24.19 5.75 -13.89
C LYS A 17 -23.72 5.62 -15.35
N GLN A 18 -22.71 6.38 -15.74
CA GLN A 18 -22.18 6.41 -17.12
C GLN A 18 -20.80 5.77 -17.25
N TYR A 19 -20.28 5.15 -16.17
CA TYR A 19 -18.96 4.53 -16.21
C TYR A 19 -18.95 3.38 -17.21
N ARG A 20 -17.95 3.41 -18.10
CA ARG A 20 -17.62 2.31 -19.00
C ARG A 20 -16.12 2.02 -18.88
N SER A 21 -15.77 0.77 -18.71
CA SER A 21 -14.37 0.36 -18.71
C SER A 21 -13.76 0.63 -20.10
N LEU A 22 -12.57 1.21 -20.14
CA LEU A 22 -11.80 1.41 -21.37
C LEU A 22 -11.22 0.11 -21.91
N LEU A 23 -10.99 -0.87 -21.05
CA LEU A 23 -10.47 -2.18 -21.41
C LEU A 23 -11.57 -3.24 -21.27
N SER A 24 -11.49 -4.29 -22.10
CA SER A 24 -12.28 -5.49 -21.88
C SER A 24 -11.91 -6.14 -20.52
N VAL A 25 -12.76 -7.01 -19.97
CA VAL A 25 -12.46 -7.74 -18.74
C VAL A 25 -11.16 -8.54 -18.88
N ARG A 26 -10.95 -9.18 -20.03
CA ARG A 26 -9.74 -9.95 -20.32
C ARG A 26 -8.50 -9.04 -20.37
N ASP A 27 -8.56 -7.92 -21.10
CA ASP A 27 -7.44 -7.00 -21.20
C ASP A 27 -7.12 -6.33 -19.86
N THR A 28 -8.13 -6.08 -19.03
CA THR A 28 -7.95 -5.62 -17.66
C THR A 28 -7.11 -6.63 -16.84
N GLN A 29 -7.38 -7.93 -16.93
CA GLN A 29 -6.59 -8.94 -16.24
C GLN A 29 -5.14 -9.01 -16.75
N VAL A 30 -4.95 -8.88 -18.07
CA VAL A 30 -3.60 -8.81 -18.67
C VAL A 30 -2.87 -7.56 -18.19
N ALA A 31 -3.54 -6.41 -18.17
CA ALA A 31 -2.97 -5.14 -17.71
C ALA A 31 -2.58 -5.19 -16.22
N ILE A 32 -3.42 -5.76 -15.35
CA ILE A 32 -3.10 -5.95 -13.92
C ILE A 32 -1.82 -6.77 -13.75
N LYS A 33 -1.70 -7.91 -14.45
CA LYS A 33 -0.49 -8.73 -14.38
C LYS A 33 0.74 -7.97 -14.87
N ALA A 34 0.62 -7.27 -16.00
CA ALA A 34 1.70 -6.50 -16.57
C ALA A 34 2.17 -5.36 -15.64
N ILE A 35 1.24 -4.63 -15.01
CA ILE A 35 1.56 -3.59 -14.01
C ILE A 35 2.36 -4.19 -12.86
N LYS A 36 1.93 -5.34 -12.34
CA LYS A 36 2.60 -6.01 -11.24
C LYS A 36 4.04 -6.35 -11.61
N ASP A 37 4.26 -7.00 -12.74
CA ASP A 37 5.59 -7.41 -13.19
C ASP A 37 6.52 -6.21 -13.45
N TRP A 38 6.02 -5.18 -14.10
CA TRP A 38 6.85 -4.01 -14.44
C TRP A 38 7.18 -3.17 -13.23
N PHE A 39 6.23 -2.98 -12.31
CA PHE A 39 6.44 -2.18 -11.12
C PHE A 39 7.42 -2.86 -10.16
N GLU A 40 7.24 -4.16 -9.89
CA GLU A 40 8.12 -4.87 -8.96
C GLU A 40 9.58 -4.86 -9.42
N VAL A 41 9.83 -5.09 -10.73
CA VAL A 41 11.19 -5.04 -11.30
C VAL A 41 11.77 -3.62 -11.19
N SER A 42 10.98 -2.60 -11.57
CA SER A 42 11.43 -1.21 -11.51
C SER A 42 11.71 -0.76 -10.07
N LEU A 43 10.84 -1.11 -9.12
CA LEU A 43 11.00 -0.78 -7.71
C LEU A 43 12.23 -1.46 -7.12
N ALA A 44 12.41 -2.76 -7.41
CA ALA A 44 13.55 -3.53 -6.93
C ALA A 44 14.89 -2.93 -7.42
N GLN A 45 14.96 -2.52 -8.68
CA GLN A 45 16.13 -1.87 -9.25
C GLN A 45 16.42 -0.50 -8.62
N GLU A 46 15.40 0.35 -8.46
CA GLU A 46 15.55 1.70 -7.90
C GLU A 46 15.94 1.71 -6.42
N LEU A 47 15.50 0.72 -5.65
CA LEU A 47 15.68 0.67 -4.20
C LEU A 47 16.66 -0.41 -3.74
N ASN A 48 17.30 -1.15 -4.65
CA ASN A 48 18.19 -2.27 -4.32
C ASN A 48 17.50 -3.33 -3.44
N LEU A 49 16.38 -3.85 -3.92
CA LEU A 49 15.55 -4.81 -3.18
C LEU A 49 15.72 -6.22 -3.76
N THR A 50 15.79 -7.19 -2.87
CA THR A 50 15.75 -8.62 -3.21
C THR A 50 14.35 -9.18 -2.95
N ARG A 51 13.79 -9.91 -3.91
CA ARG A 51 12.50 -10.58 -3.69
C ARG A 51 12.67 -11.75 -2.73
N VAL A 52 11.80 -11.83 -1.73
CA VAL A 52 11.72 -12.95 -0.78
C VAL A 52 10.29 -13.46 -0.67
N SER A 53 10.11 -14.72 -0.29
CA SER A 53 8.78 -15.28 -0.03
C SER A 53 8.36 -15.00 1.41
N ALA A 54 7.19 -14.39 1.58
CA ALA A 54 6.61 -14.14 2.90
C ALA A 54 5.61 -15.23 3.29
N PRO A 55 5.34 -15.43 4.59
CA PRO A 55 4.30 -16.33 5.04
C PRO A 55 2.91 -15.74 4.74
N LEU A 56 1.98 -16.58 4.30
CA LEU A 56 0.56 -16.23 4.21
C LEU A 56 -0.11 -16.20 5.59
N PHE A 57 0.35 -17.05 6.50
CA PHE A 57 -0.14 -17.15 7.87
C PHE A 57 1.00 -17.44 8.85
N VAL A 58 0.81 -17.09 10.07
CA VAL A 58 1.77 -17.31 11.17
C VAL A 58 1.05 -17.84 12.40
N ARG A 59 1.78 -18.41 13.34
CA ARG A 59 1.24 -18.72 14.67
C ARG A 59 1.21 -17.45 15.52
N PRO A 60 0.14 -17.19 16.29
CA PRO A 60 -0.01 -15.98 17.11
C PRO A 60 1.19 -15.73 18.04
N GLU A 61 1.70 -16.79 18.66
CA GLU A 61 2.81 -16.72 19.59
C GLU A 61 4.14 -16.25 19.00
N THR A 62 4.27 -16.24 17.65
CA THR A 62 5.45 -15.69 16.99
C THR A 62 5.51 -14.16 17.07
N GLY A 63 4.38 -13.49 17.28
CA GLY A 63 4.26 -12.04 17.29
C GLY A 63 4.56 -11.38 15.95
N LEU A 64 4.67 -12.14 14.83
CA LEU A 64 5.08 -11.65 13.51
C LEU A 64 3.92 -11.06 12.70
N ASN A 65 2.66 -11.29 13.10
CA ASN A 65 1.52 -10.62 12.48
C ASN A 65 1.45 -9.16 12.94
N GLY A 66 1.22 -8.23 12.03
CA GLY A 66 1.02 -6.82 12.36
C GLY A 66 -0.43 -6.57 12.80
N ASN A 67 -0.61 -5.74 13.83
CA ASN A 67 -1.93 -5.46 14.43
C ASN A 67 -2.66 -4.28 13.75
N LEU A 68 -2.17 -3.78 12.62
CA LEU A 68 -2.71 -2.56 11.96
C LEU A 68 -2.88 -1.41 12.98
N ASN A 69 -4.12 -0.98 13.27
CA ASN A 69 -4.43 0.03 14.29
C ASN A 69 -4.58 -0.56 15.71
N GLY A 70 -4.50 -1.89 15.85
CA GLY A 70 -4.58 -2.59 17.13
C GLY A 70 -5.96 -3.06 17.54
N VAL A 71 -6.97 -2.79 16.74
CA VAL A 71 -8.38 -3.18 16.97
C VAL A 71 -8.88 -4.25 15.99
N GLU A 72 -8.24 -4.36 14.84
CA GLU A 72 -8.61 -5.32 13.80
C GLU A 72 -8.23 -6.74 14.19
N ARG A 73 -9.16 -7.66 13.98
CA ARG A 73 -9.00 -9.07 14.29
C ARG A 73 -8.46 -9.83 13.08
N PRO A 74 -7.44 -10.68 13.21
CA PRO A 74 -7.00 -11.55 12.12
C PRO A 74 -8.04 -12.63 11.81
N VAL A 75 -8.01 -13.15 10.59
CA VAL A 75 -8.69 -14.41 10.26
C VAL A 75 -7.87 -15.55 10.83
N THR A 76 -8.50 -16.37 11.67
CA THR A 76 -7.84 -17.49 12.36
C THR A 76 -8.38 -18.83 11.90
N PHE A 77 -7.54 -19.86 11.97
CA PHE A 77 -7.90 -21.24 11.67
C PHE A 77 -6.98 -22.19 12.45
N THR A 78 -7.38 -23.46 12.59
CA THR A 78 -6.54 -24.49 13.19
C THR A 78 -5.90 -25.39 12.16
N VAL A 79 -4.76 -25.97 12.49
CA VAL A 79 -4.01 -26.87 11.61
C VAL A 79 -3.88 -28.25 12.25
N LYS A 80 -4.55 -29.25 11.68
CA LYS A 80 -4.57 -30.63 12.18
C LYS A 80 -3.16 -31.22 12.36
N GLY A 81 -2.27 -31.00 11.39
CA GLY A 81 -0.89 -31.49 11.44
C GLY A 81 -0.02 -30.85 12.53
N LEU A 82 -0.51 -29.77 13.17
CA LEU A 82 0.14 -29.11 14.32
C LEU A 82 -0.61 -29.33 15.64
N GLY A 83 -1.43 -30.37 15.73
CA GLY A 83 -2.23 -30.68 16.92
C GLY A 83 -3.32 -29.64 17.19
N GLU A 84 -4.04 -29.22 16.15
CA GLU A 84 -5.11 -28.22 16.20
C GLU A 84 -4.65 -26.86 16.74
N ARG A 85 -3.38 -26.52 16.56
CA ARG A 85 -2.87 -25.20 16.94
C ARG A 85 -3.43 -24.11 16.01
N GLN A 86 -3.73 -22.99 16.62
CA GLN A 86 -4.24 -21.82 15.92
C GLN A 86 -3.16 -21.15 15.08
N CYS A 87 -3.55 -20.74 13.87
CA CYS A 87 -2.78 -19.88 12.97
C CYS A 87 -3.61 -18.66 12.59
N GLU A 88 -2.94 -17.60 12.20
CA GLU A 88 -3.53 -16.33 11.76
C GLU A 88 -3.08 -16.00 10.36
N VAL A 89 -4.01 -15.66 9.48
CA VAL A 89 -3.67 -15.03 8.19
C VAL A 89 -3.06 -13.66 8.48
N VAL A 90 -1.93 -13.35 7.82
CA VAL A 90 -1.24 -12.09 8.07
C VAL A 90 -2.08 -10.90 7.61
N GLN A 91 -2.13 -9.87 8.45
CA GLN A 91 -2.77 -8.58 8.15
C GLN A 91 -1.75 -7.55 7.68
N SER A 92 -0.51 -7.66 8.18
CA SER A 92 0.62 -6.82 7.81
C SER A 92 1.94 -7.57 8.00
N LEU A 93 2.85 -7.41 7.07
CA LEU A 93 4.20 -8.00 7.12
C LEU A 93 5.25 -7.08 7.75
N ALA A 94 4.89 -5.95 8.33
CA ALA A 94 5.85 -4.98 8.85
C ALA A 94 6.82 -5.58 9.89
N LYS A 95 6.30 -6.39 10.83
CA LYS A 95 7.13 -7.08 11.82
C LYS A 95 7.95 -8.21 11.19
N TRP A 96 7.32 -8.99 10.30
CA TRP A 96 8.00 -10.10 9.62
C TRP A 96 9.13 -9.61 8.72
N LYS A 97 8.94 -8.54 7.96
CA LYS A 97 10.00 -7.99 7.09
C LYS A 97 11.25 -7.60 7.89
N ARG A 98 11.10 -6.92 9.03
CA ARG A 98 12.22 -6.57 9.91
C ARG A 98 12.93 -7.80 10.45
N PHE A 99 12.18 -8.82 10.86
CA PHE A 99 12.74 -10.11 11.24
C PHE A 99 13.49 -10.76 10.09
N ALA A 100 12.92 -10.78 8.87
CA ALA A 100 13.51 -11.37 7.68
C ALA A 100 14.79 -10.65 7.26
N LEU A 101 14.82 -9.31 7.29
CA LEU A 101 16.04 -8.54 7.00
C LEU A 101 17.20 -8.98 7.89
N LYS A 102 16.99 -9.13 9.19
CA LYS A 102 18.01 -9.63 10.11
C LYS A 102 18.35 -11.09 9.84
N LYS A 103 17.34 -11.95 9.70
CA LYS A 103 17.52 -13.40 9.52
C LYS A 103 18.27 -13.76 8.22
N TYR A 104 18.07 -12.98 7.18
CA TYR A 104 18.69 -13.20 5.86
C TYR A 104 19.96 -12.36 5.66
N SER A 105 20.46 -11.71 6.72
CA SER A 105 21.71 -10.95 6.74
C SER A 105 21.79 -9.82 5.71
N PHE A 106 20.70 -9.05 5.57
CA PHE A 106 20.72 -7.84 4.78
C PHE A 106 21.51 -6.72 5.48
N HIS A 107 22.12 -5.84 4.69
CA HIS A 107 22.98 -4.75 5.14
C HIS A 107 22.40 -3.35 4.80
N PRO A 108 22.92 -2.26 5.40
CA PRO A 108 22.55 -0.91 5.00
C PRO A 108 22.71 -0.67 3.50
N GLY A 109 21.68 -0.05 2.89
CA GLY A 109 21.61 0.16 1.44
C GLY A 109 20.96 -0.99 0.67
N GLU A 110 20.60 -2.07 1.35
CA GLU A 110 19.87 -3.21 0.81
C GLU A 110 18.45 -3.27 1.39
N GLY A 111 17.59 -4.03 0.73
CA GLY A 111 16.24 -4.29 1.23
C GLY A 111 15.62 -5.52 0.61
N LEU A 112 14.45 -5.84 1.09
CA LEU A 112 13.62 -6.91 0.56
C LEU A 112 12.26 -6.40 0.09
N TYR A 113 11.65 -7.13 -0.84
CA TYR A 113 10.23 -6.99 -1.14
C TYR A 113 9.57 -8.35 -1.27
N THR A 114 8.27 -8.37 -1.14
CA THR A 114 7.47 -9.59 -1.26
C THR A 114 6.08 -9.27 -1.78
N ASP A 115 5.47 -10.24 -2.47
CA ASP A 115 4.04 -10.22 -2.74
C ASP A 115 3.30 -10.60 -1.46
N MET A 116 2.26 -9.86 -1.14
CA MET A 116 1.43 -10.09 0.03
C MET A 116 -0.04 -10.14 -0.35
N ASN A 117 -0.71 -11.19 0.13
CA ASN A 117 -2.17 -11.26 0.12
C ASN A 117 -2.66 -11.19 1.56
N ALA A 118 -3.58 -10.28 1.84
CA ALA A 118 -4.16 -10.13 3.16
C ALA A 118 -5.70 -10.18 3.12
N VAL A 119 -6.28 -10.62 4.22
CA VAL A 119 -7.73 -10.60 4.44
C VAL A 119 -8.02 -9.67 5.61
N ARG A 120 -8.71 -8.57 5.33
CA ARG A 120 -9.10 -7.56 6.31
C ARG A 120 -10.57 -7.73 6.66
N ARG A 121 -10.86 -8.64 7.59
CA ARG A 121 -12.23 -9.04 7.92
C ARG A 121 -13.07 -7.94 8.57
N ASP A 122 -12.43 -6.98 9.19
CA ASP A 122 -13.10 -5.86 9.91
C ASP A 122 -13.05 -4.55 9.10
N GLU A 123 -12.74 -4.61 7.80
CA GLU A 123 -12.65 -3.42 6.93
C GLU A 123 -14.04 -2.83 6.63
N GLU A 124 -14.14 -1.50 6.70
CA GLU A 124 -15.31 -0.77 6.20
C GLU A 124 -15.20 -0.63 4.68
N LEU A 125 -16.10 -1.31 3.97
CA LEU A 125 -16.04 -1.41 2.52
C LEU A 125 -16.59 -0.17 1.83
N ASP A 126 -15.80 0.36 0.90
CA ASP A 126 -16.18 1.47 0.01
C ASP A 126 -15.55 1.28 -1.39
N ASN A 127 -15.45 2.35 -2.19
CA ASN A 127 -14.83 2.30 -3.50
C ASN A 127 -13.29 2.10 -3.47
N LEU A 128 -12.65 2.28 -2.32
CA LEU A 128 -11.19 2.22 -2.15
C LEU A 128 -10.76 1.08 -1.24
N HIS A 129 -11.63 0.59 -0.34
CA HIS A 129 -11.34 -0.41 0.67
C HIS A 129 -12.01 -1.74 0.36
N SER A 130 -11.24 -2.82 0.41
CA SER A 130 -11.68 -4.19 0.11
C SER A 130 -11.27 -5.15 1.23
N ILE A 131 -12.06 -6.21 1.42
CA ILE A 131 -11.71 -7.31 2.33
C ILE A 131 -10.41 -8.01 1.90
N TYR A 132 -10.23 -8.19 0.58
CA TYR A 132 -9.02 -8.77 0.03
C TYR A 132 -8.07 -7.69 -0.43
N VAL A 133 -6.82 -7.79 0.02
CA VAL A 133 -5.73 -6.87 -0.35
C VAL A 133 -4.61 -7.66 -1.00
N ASP A 134 -4.23 -7.23 -2.20
CA ASP A 134 -3.08 -7.73 -2.96
C ASP A 134 -2.09 -6.57 -3.10
N GLN A 135 -0.92 -6.68 -2.49
CA GLN A 135 0.05 -5.59 -2.44
C GLN A 135 1.49 -6.07 -2.57
N TRP A 136 2.37 -5.18 -3.01
CA TRP A 136 3.80 -5.32 -2.79
C TRP A 136 4.17 -4.67 -1.46
N ASP A 137 4.90 -5.40 -0.66
CA ASP A 137 5.36 -4.91 0.63
C ASP A 137 6.88 -4.96 0.67
N TRP A 138 7.53 -3.87 1.01
CA TRP A 138 8.97 -3.75 0.99
C TRP A 138 9.52 -3.11 2.26
N GLU A 139 10.79 -3.35 2.54
CA GLU A 139 11.53 -2.77 3.65
C GLU A 139 12.99 -2.63 3.24
N ALA A 140 13.64 -1.49 3.50
CA ALA A 140 15.04 -1.25 3.24
C ALA A 140 15.78 -0.84 4.52
N ILE A 141 17.04 -1.22 4.63
CA ILE A 141 17.90 -0.83 5.75
C ILE A 141 18.64 0.47 5.39
N ILE A 142 18.55 1.45 6.27
CA ILE A 142 19.34 2.68 6.21
C ILE A 142 20.18 2.82 7.47
N ASP A 143 21.34 3.46 7.36
CA ASP A 143 22.13 3.83 8.52
C ASP A 143 21.42 4.92 9.34
N ARG A 144 21.68 4.95 10.65
CA ARG A 144 21.10 5.98 11.54
C ARG A 144 21.46 7.39 11.12
N LYS A 145 22.68 7.63 10.59
CA LYS A 145 23.12 8.92 10.07
C LYS A 145 22.31 9.41 8.85
N ASP A 146 21.75 8.47 8.09
CA ASP A 146 20.97 8.72 6.88
C ASP A 146 19.46 8.87 7.17
N ARG A 147 19.04 8.80 8.45
CA ARG A 147 17.65 9.04 8.86
C ARG A 147 17.35 10.54 8.88
N ASN A 148 17.16 11.12 7.71
CA ASN A 148 16.87 12.52 7.51
C ASN A 148 15.90 12.75 6.34
N LEU A 149 15.40 13.98 6.18
CA LEU A 149 14.44 14.33 5.13
C LEU A 149 14.98 14.13 3.71
N TRP A 150 16.26 14.35 3.49
CA TRP A 150 16.86 14.19 2.16
C TRP A 150 16.84 12.74 1.71
N THR A 151 17.16 11.82 2.61
CA THR A 151 17.06 10.39 2.38
C THR A 151 15.63 9.97 2.10
N LEU A 152 14.65 10.42 2.91
CA LEU A 152 13.23 10.14 2.70
C LEU A 152 12.78 10.63 1.31
N MET A 153 13.06 11.89 0.99
CA MET A 153 12.70 12.46 -0.32
C MET A 153 13.38 11.73 -1.48
N GLY A 154 14.60 11.23 -1.26
CA GLY A 154 15.34 10.40 -2.22
C GLY A 154 14.61 9.09 -2.51
N TYR A 155 14.18 8.36 -1.47
CA TYR A 155 13.40 7.14 -1.61
C TYR A 155 12.05 7.39 -2.31
N VAL A 156 11.34 8.43 -1.91
CA VAL A 156 10.05 8.79 -2.52
C VAL A 156 10.20 9.10 -4.01
N ARG A 157 11.25 9.84 -4.42
CA ARG A 157 11.52 10.11 -5.84
C ARG A 157 11.82 8.84 -6.64
N LYS A 158 12.57 7.90 -6.07
CA LYS A 158 12.86 6.60 -6.68
C LYS A 158 11.59 5.76 -6.87
N ILE A 159 10.72 5.71 -5.85
CA ILE A 159 9.41 5.04 -5.94
C ILE A 159 8.56 5.69 -7.04
N TYR A 160 8.50 7.03 -7.05
CA TYR A 160 7.74 7.76 -8.06
C TYR A 160 8.28 7.53 -9.48
N LYS A 161 9.59 7.41 -9.63
CA LYS A 161 10.23 7.05 -10.90
C LYS A 161 9.78 5.66 -11.37
N ALA A 162 9.73 4.67 -10.47
CA ALA A 162 9.22 3.33 -10.78
C ALA A 162 7.75 3.36 -11.24
N LEU A 163 6.90 4.15 -10.55
CA LEU A 163 5.50 4.36 -10.96
C LEU A 163 5.40 4.99 -12.35
N LYS A 164 6.17 6.03 -12.64
CA LYS A 164 6.20 6.68 -13.97
C LYS A 164 6.66 5.74 -15.08
N GLN A 165 7.65 4.91 -14.81
CA GLN A 165 8.11 3.90 -15.77
C GLN A 165 7.03 2.87 -16.07
N THR A 166 6.33 2.42 -15.03
CA THR A 166 5.23 1.46 -15.16
C THR A 166 4.06 2.06 -15.95
N GLU A 167 3.65 3.30 -15.65
CA GLU A 167 2.62 4.01 -16.40
C GLU A 167 2.96 4.13 -17.88
N ARG A 168 4.19 4.53 -18.22
CA ARG A 168 4.63 4.65 -19.62
C ARG A 168 4.53 3.32 -20.38
N ARG A 169 4.97 2.22 -19.76
CA ARG A 169 4.85 0.88 -20.35
C ARG A 169 3.39 0.45 -20.53
N LEU A 170 2.55 0.77 -19.55
CA LEU A 170 1.13 0.45 -19.58
C LEU A 170 0.43 1.15 -20.76
N ILE A 171 0.69 2.44 -20.96
CA ILE A 171 0.10 3.22 -22.07
C ILE A 171 0.64 2.76 -23.43
N GLN A 172 1.91 2.36 -23.49
CA GLN A 172 2.45 1.76 -24.72
C GLN A 172 1.76 0.44 -25.08
N ALA A 173 1.45 -0.39 -24.08
CA ALA A 173 0.75 -1.67 -24.27
C ALA A 173 -0.76 -1.49 -24.50
N PHE A 174 -1.36 -0.48 -23.92
CA PHE A 174 -2.80 -0.18 -23.96
C PHE A 174 -3.04 1.30 -24.30
N PRO A 175 -2.91 1.70 -25.59
CA PRO A 175 -2.96 3.11 -26.00
C PRO A 175 -4.31 3.82 -25.78
N VAL A 176 -5.35 3.08 -25.42
CA VAL A 176 -6.65 3.64 -25.02
C VAL A 176 -6.62 4.28 -23.62
N LEU A 177 -5.58 3.98 -22.83
CA LEU A 177 -5.39 4.56 -21.51
C LEU A 177 -4.62 5.89 -21.62
N GLU A 178 -4.88 6.78 -20.68
CA GLU A 178 -4.26 8.09 -20.60
C GLU A 178 -3.23 8.18 -19.48
N THR A 179 -2.30 9.15 -19.59
CA THR A 179 -1.30 9.45 -18.57
C THR A 179 -1.94 10.26 -17.44
N TYR A 180 -1.77 9.83 -16.20
CA TYR A 180 -2.28 10.51 -15.01
C TYR A 180 -1.17 11.11 -14.14
N LEU A 181 0.00 10.47 -14.10
CA LEU A 181 1.08 10.89 -13.22
C LEU A 181 1.84 12.08 -13.80
N LEU A 182 1.97 13.17 -13.04
CA LEU A 182 2.77 14.33 -13.40
C LEU A 182 4.26 13.98 -13.41
N ASP A 183 5.08 14.86 -14.00
CA ASP A 183 6.52 14.60 -14.11
C ASP A 183 7.26 14.59 -12.79
N ARG A 184 6.73 15.28 -11.78
CA ARG A 184 7.37 15.41 -10.47
C ARG A 184 6.34 15.22 -9.35
N ILE A 185 6.79 14.55 -8.29
CA ILE A 185 6.07 14.50 -7.02
C ILE A 185 6.40 15.74 -6.19
N SER A 186 5.39 16.32 -5.54
CA SER A 186 5.53 17.44 -4.61
C SER A 186 5.63 16.91 -3.18
N PHE A 187 6.36 17.64 -2.32
CA PHE A 187 6.51 17.33 -0.90
C PHE A 187 5.86 18.44 -0.09
N ILE A 188 5.18 18.07 0.97
CA ILE A 188 4.54 18.99 1.92
C ILE A 188 4.47 18.32 3.30
N THR A 189 4.62 19.08 4.36
CA THR A 189 4.41 18.59 5.73
C THR A 189 2.95 18.75 6.14
N SER A 190 2.53 18.00 7.18
CA SER A 190 1.20 18.15 7.77
C SER A 190 0.95 19.56 8.27
N GLN A 191 1.99 20.23 8.84
CA GLN A 191 1.90 21.61 9.30
C GLN A 191 1.74 22.60 8.15
N GLU A 192 2.52 22.44 7.06
CA GLU A 192 2.37 23.30 5.87
C GLU A 192 0.97 23.15 5.22
N LEU A 193 0.37 21.95 5.27
CA LEU A 193 -1.01 21.74 4.84
C LEU A 193 -2.01 22.49 5.73
N GLU A 194 -1.81 22.45 7.04
CA GLU A 194 -2.63 23.22 7.98
C GLU A 194 -2.51 24.72 7.76
N ASP A 195 -1.27 25.23 7.65
CA ASP A 195 -1.01 26.65 7.42
C ASP A 195 -1.63 27.15 6.08
N ALA A 196 -1.62 26.28 5.04
CA ALA A 196 -2.16 26.61 3.72
C ALA A 196 -3.72 26.53 3.66
N TYR A 197 -4.35 25.71 4.49
CA TYR A 197 -5.80 25.47 4.48
C TYR A 197 -6.34 25.34 5.92
N PRO A 198 -6.25 26.39 6.76
CA PRO A 198 -6.55 26.29 8.19
C PRO A 198 -8.01 25.88 8.49
N GLU A 199 -8.96 26.30 7.63
CA GLU A 199 -10.40 26.06 7.82
C GLU A 199 -10.86 24.65 7.37
N LEU A 200 -9.96 23.87 6.73
CA LEU A 200 -10.31 22.56 6.23
C LEU A 200 -9.90 21.46 7.21
N THR A 201 -10.64 20.36 7.19
CA THR A 201 -10.23 19.12 7.89
C THR A 201 -8.96 18.54 7.29
N PRO A 202 -8.18 17.73 8.02
CA PRO A 202 -6.96 17.12 7.49
C PRO A 202 -7.16 16.41 6.13
N ARG A 203 -8.23 15.62 5.99
CA ARG A 203 -8.56 14.92 4.75
C ARG A 203 -8.92 15.87 3.59
N GLU A 204 -9.61 16.96 3.89
CA GLU A 204 -9.94 17.97 2.87
C GLU A 204 -8.68 18.73 2.42
N ARG A 205 -7.77 19.09 3.35
CA ARG A 205 -6.47 19.70 3.06
C ARG A 205 -5.67 18.86 2.07
N GLU A 206 -5.55 17.56 2.35
CA GLU A 206 -4.88 16.58 1.49
C GLU A 206 -5.51 16.52 0.10
N ASN A 207 -6.83 16.40 0.03
CA ASN A 207 -7.57 16.30 -1.23
C ASN A 207 -7.41 17.56 -2.10
N VAL A 208 -7.53 18.75 -1.51
CA VAL A 208 -7.36 20.02 -2.23
C VAL A 208 -5.94 20.16 -2.75
N HIS A 209 -4.95 19.86 -1.90
CA HIS A 209 -3.55 19.97 -2.29
C HIS A 209 -3.17 18.95 -3.38
N ALA A 210 -3.65 17.70 -3.26
CA ALA A 210 -3.43 16.65 -4.25
C ALA A 210 -4.05 17.01 -5.61
N ARG A 211 -5.26 17.57 -5.63
CA ARG A 211 -5.89 18.07 -6.88
C ARG A 211 -5.06 19.15 -7.55
N LYS A 212 -4.45 20.05 -6.77
CA LYS A 212 -3.63 21.17 -7.28
C LYS A 212 -2.27 20.70 -7.78
N LYS A 213 -1.66 19.70 -7.13
CA LYS A 213 -0.28 19.25 -7.38
C LYS A 213 -0.16 17.94 -8.13
N GLY A 214 -1.27 17.22 -8.31
CA GLY A 214 -1.34 15.89 -8.96
C GLY A 214 -0.81 14.77 -8.08
N ALA A 215 0.50 14.75 -7.80
CA ALA A 215 1.12 13.78 -6.93
C ALA A 215 1.83 14.46 -5.75
N ILE A 216 1.53 14.04 -4.54
CA ILE A 216 2.08 14.60 -3.30
C ILE A 216 2.61 13.52 -2.37
N CYS A 217 3.64 13.86 -1.62
CA CYS A 217 4.10 13.10 -0.45
C CYS A 217 3.91 13.98 0.79
N ILE A 218 3.04 13.56 1.69
CA ILE A 218 2.81 14.23 2.97
C ILE A 218 3.81 13.70 3.97
N MET A 219 4.51 14.60 4.64
CA MET A 219 5.56 14.28 5.61
C MET A 219 5.16 14.71 7.01
N GLN A 220 5.81 14.13 8.02
CA GLN A 220 5.63 14.45 9.45
C GLN A 220 4.19 14.23 9.95
N ILE A 221 3.52 13.19 9.42
CA ILE A 221 2.20 12.77 9.88
C ILE A 221 2.31 12.22 11.31
N GLY A 222 1.32 12.55 12.17
CA GLY A 222 1.22 12.04 13.55
C GLY A 222 2.00 12.86 14.59
N GLY A 223 2.65 13.95 14.19
CA GLY A 223 3.17 14.94 15.13
C GLY A 223 2.09 15.95 15.57
N PRO A 224 2.29 16.67 16.70
CA PRO A 224 1.40 17.75 17.08
C PRO A 224 1.44 18.87 16.04
N LEU A 225 0.28 19.42 15.72
CA LEU A 225 0.13 20.59 14.87
C LEU A 225 0.02 21.86 15.74
N ARG A 226 0.19 23.04 15.13
CA ARG A 226 0.10 24.30 15.87
C ARG A 226 -1.30 24.60 16.40
N SER A 227 -2.32 24.02 15.77
CA SER A 227 -3.70 24.17 16.22
C SER A 227 -4.06 23.27 17.44
N GLY A 228 -3.23 22.36 17.85
CA GLY A 228 -3.42 21.48 19.02
C GLY A 228 -3.47 20.01 18.67
#